data_215bb7325f6cfb9dbca2d2e6a86d9dd6
#
_entry.id   215bb7325f6cfb9dbca2d2e6a86d9dd6
#
_cell.length_a   1.000
_cell.length_b   1.000
_cell.length_c   1.000
_cell.angle_alpha   90.00
_cell.angle_beta   90.00
_cell.angle_gamma   90.00
#
_symmetry.space_group_name_H-M   'P 1'
#
loop_
_entity.id
_entity.type
_entity.pdbx_description
1 polymer ?
#
loop_
_entity_poly.entity_id
_entity_poly.type
_entity_poly.pdbx_seq_one_letter_code
_entity_poly.pdbx_strand_id
1 'polypeptide(L)'
;MTRINKVLEIMAKHSVDSVIIKDVTTIRYLTGFTGDSSLLYFDRQHGVLITDGRYTEQAKHELKHFEVLEYQPTDANSIWAAAAKLARNSQVVGFDGAYYSYNDYMTLHILLGETYMQSIDFSNIRMVKDKKELDYLLKAASIADEAFIKLLDDVEVGRTERGLAGRLEFYMKMLGSEKPSFDTIVASGARSALPHGMASDKVIAEGDFVTFDFGAVYKGYHSDMTRTIVVGESDSWQQDIYDIVLQAQLKGLNAAQAGMTGREL
;
A
#
# COMPACT_ATOMS: atom_id res chain seq x y z
N MET A 1 6.34 20.31 9.57
CA MET A 1 6.26 20.55 8.10
C MET A 1 4.98 19.92 7.59
N THR A 2 4.15 20.62 6.82
CA THR A 2 2.93 20.03 6.24
C THR A 2 3.28 19.09 5.10
N ARG A 3 2.39 18.13 4.75
CA ARG A 3 2.61 17.19 3.64
C ARG A 3 2.78 17.94 2.31
N ILE A 4 2.06 19.04 2.13
CA ILE A 4 2.16 19.90 0.95
C ILE A 4 3.55 20.56 0.86
N ASN A 5 4.11 21.04 1.97
CA ASN A 5 5.45 21.64 1.96
C ASN A 5 6.52 20.65 1.45
N LYS A 6 6.38 19.34 1.76
CA LYS A 6 7.30 18.32 1.22
C LYS A 6 7.24 18.25 -0.31
N VAL A 7 6.05 18.40 -0.91
CA VAL A 7 5.90 18.44 -2.37
C VAL A 7 6.54 19.71 -2.94
N LEU A 8 6.28 20.87 -2.32
CA LEU A 8 6.86 22.14 -2.75
C LEU A 8 8.40 22.13 -2.71
N GLU A 9 9.00 21.48 -1.70
CA GLU A 9 10.46 21.30 -1.63
C GLU A 9 10.99 20.42 -2.77
N ILE A 10 10.27 19.32 -3.10
CA ILE A 10 10.63 18.48 -4.25
C ILE A 10 10.51 19.29 -5.55
N MET A 11 9.44 20.05 -5.72
CA MET A 11 9.27 20.92 -6.90
C MET A 11 10.40 21.92 -7.03
N ALA A 12 10.80 22.55 -5.93
CA ALA A 12 11.92 23.50 -5.91
C ALA A 12 13.25 22.81 -6.24
N LYS A 13 13.53 21.65 -5.65
CA LYS A 13 14.74 20.86 -5.89
C LYS A 13 14.89 20.43 -7.35
N HIS A 14 13.80 20.10 -7.99
CA HIS A 14 13.76 19.64 -9.38
C HIS A 14 13.50 20.76 -10.39
N SER A 15 13.31 22.01 -9.93
CA SER A 15 13.02 23.18 -10.75
C SER A 15 11.79 22.97 -11.64
N VAL A 16 10.73 22.32 -11.13
CA VAL A 16 9.46 22.12 -11.84
C VAL A 16 8.43 23.16 -11.44
N ASP A 17 7.60 23.59 -12.38
CA ASP A 17 6.58 24.62 -12.17
C ASP A 17 5.30 24.03 -11.59
N SER A 18 4.95 22.82 -12.03
CA SER A 18 3.79 22.07 -11.53
C SER A 18 4.08 20.57 -11.55
N VAL A 19 3.23 19.81 -10.88
CA VAL A 19 3.29 18.35 -10.85
C VAL A 19 1.92 17.73 -11.15
N ILE A 20 1.91 16.58 -11.81
CA ILE A 20 0.72 15.76 -12.05
C ILE A 20 1.00 14.38 -11.47
N ILE A 21 0.32 14.04 -10.38
CA ILE A 21 0.50 12.81 -9.62
C ILE A 21 -0.64 11.85 -9.92
N LYS A 22 -0.30 10.61 -10.27
CA LYS A 22 -1.25 9.52 -10.57
C LYS A 22 -1.29 8.47 -9.46
N ASP A 23 -0.22 8.30 -8.67
CA ASP A 23 -0.17 7.34 -7.58
C ASP A 23 -1.27 7.61 -6.56
N VAL A 24 -2.26 6.72 -6.49
CA VAL A 24 -3.40 6.82 -5.57
C VAL A 24 -2.96 6.86 -4.10
N THR A 25 -1.85 6.21 -3.76
CA THR A 25 -1.29 6.23 -2.40
C THR A 25 -0.76 7.61 -2.05
N THR A 26 -0.02 8.23 -2.96
CA THR A 26 0.49 9.60 -2.79
C THR A 26 -0.65 10.62 -2.80
N ILE A 27 -1.65 10.46 -3.68
CA ILE A 27 -2.86 11.30 -3.66
C ILE A 27 -3.57 11.19 -2.31
N ARG A 28 -3.84 9.97 -1.82
CA ARG A 28 -4.47 9.75 -0.50
C ARG A 28 -3.64 10.35 0.64
N TYR A 29 -2.31 10.19 0.59
CA TYR A 29 -1.41 10.77 1.59
C TYR A 29 -1.50 12.29 1.65
N LEU A 30 -1.52 12.95 0.49
CA LEU A 30 -1.52 14.42 0.40
C LEU A 30 -2.89 15.03 0.71
N THR A 31 -3.96 14.41 0.22
CA THR A 31 -5.29 14.99 0.18
C THR A 31 -6.28 14.38 1.17
N GLY A 32 -6.08 13.11 1.53
CA GLY A 32 -7.04 12.27 2.25
C GLY A 32 -8.08 11.60 1.35
N PHE A 33 -8.08 11.86 0.03
CA PHE A 33 -9.02 11.26 -0.91
C PHE A 33 -8.83 9.74 -0.98
N THR A 34 -9.95 8.99 -0.89
CA THR A 34 -9.92 7.52 -0.82
C THR A 34 -10.36 6.83 -2.11
N GLY A 35 -10.75 7.58 -3.15
CA GLY A 35 -11.09 7.05 -4.48
C GLY A 35 -9.84 6.61 -5.25
N ASP A 36 -10.03 5.75 -6.24
CA ASP A 36 -8.97 5.10 -7.02
C ASP A 36 -8.84 5.62 -8.46
N SER A 37 -9.70 6.56 -8.87
CA SER A 37 -9.72 7.13 -10.22
C SER A 37 -9.59 8.64 -10.19
N SER A 38 -8.36 9.12 -10.16
CA SER A 38 -8.07 10.56 -10.12
C SER A 38 -6.64 10.87 -10.56
N LEU A 39 -6.40 12.15 -10.87
CA LEU A 39 -5.08 12.77 -10.93
C LEU A 39 -5.05 13.94 -9.95
N LEU A 40 -3.92 14.17 -9.33
CA LEU A 40 -3.69 15.37 -8.53
C LEU A 40 -2.74 16.30 -9.29
N TYR A 41 -3.27 17.43 -9.73
CA TYR A 41 -2.47 18.55 -10.20
C TYR A 41 -2.10 19.44 -9.01
N PHE A 42 -0.86 19.89 -8.99
CA PHE A 42 -0.38 20.81 -7.98
C PHE A 42 0.64 21.78 -8.55
N ASP A 43 0.46 23.07 -8.32
CA ASP A 43 1.45 24.11 -8.55
C ASP A 43 1.81 24.81 -7.22
N ARG A 44 2.53 25.92 -7.25
CA ARG A 44 2.95 26.61 -6.03
C ARG A 44 1.82 27.30 -5.27
N GLN A 45 0.64 27.43 -5.88
CA GLN A 45 -0.49 28.20 -5.33
C GLN A 45 -1.75 27.36 -5.21
N HIS A 46 -1.97 26.39 -6.11
CA HIS A 46 -3.22 25.66 -6.25
C HIS A 46 -2.99 24.15 -6.28
N GLY A 47 -3.89 23.44 -5.63
CA GLY A 47 -3.98 21.98 -5.73
C GLY A 47 -5.37 21.59 -6.22
N VAL A 48 -5.44 20.81 -7.29
CA VAL A 48 -6.69 20.39 -7.93
C VAL A 48 -6.71 18.87 -8.05
N LEU A 49 -7.71 18.24 -7.45
CA LEU A 49 -8.03 16.83 -7.70
C LEU A 49 -8.94 16.74 -8.92
N ILE A 50 -8.49 16.03 -9.94
CA ILE A 50 -9.24 15.79 -11.18
C ILE A 50 -9.83 14.39 -11.07
N THR A 51 -11.16 14.28 -11.20
CA THR A 51 -11.87 13.00 -11.14
C THR A 51 -13.12 13.03 -12.00
N ASP A 52 -13.83 11.90 -12.12
CA ASP A 52 -15.09 11.83 -12.85
C ASP A 52 -16.32 11.85 -11.93
N GLY A 53 -17.52 11.89 -12.51
CA GLY A 53 -18.78 12.03 -11.78
C GLY A 53 -19.06 10.91 -10.76
N ARG A 54 -18.38 9.75 -10.85
CA ARG A 54 -18.51 8.66 -9.85
C ARG A 54 -17.94 9.06 -8.49
N TYR A 55 -16.93 9.94 -8.49
CA TYR A 55 -16.17 10.32 -7.29
C TYR A 55 -16.35 11.79 -6.88
N THR A 56 -17.02 12.61 -7.66
CA THR A 56 -17.10 14.05 -7.41
C THR A 56 -17.69 14.37 -6.04
N GLU A 57 -18.79 13.74 -5.64
CA GLU A 57 -19.41 13.99 -4.33
C GLU A 57 -18.53 13.47 -3.19
N GLN A 58 -17.93 12.30 -3.34
CA GLN A 58 -16.98 11.78 -2.36
C GLN A 58 -15.80 12.73 -2.19
N ALA A 59 -15.20 13.20 -3.30
CA ALA A 59 -14.09 14.14 -3.28
C ALA A 59 -14.44 15.44 -2.54
N LYS A 60 -15.63 16.03 -2.81
CA LYS A 60 -16.10 17.23 -2.10
C LYS A 60 -16.23 17.02 -0.58
N HIS A 61 -16.62 15.82 -0.15
CA HIS A 61 -16.74 15.52 1.28
C HIS A 61 -15.38 15.27 1.96
N GLU A 62 -14.45 14.63 1.27
CA GLU A 62 -13.15 14.23 1.83
C GLU A 62 -12.12 15.36 1.77
N LEU A 63 -12.16 16.20 0.73
CA LEU A 63 -11.16 17.24 0.49
C LEU A 63 -11.52 18.55 1.20
N LYS A 64 -10.58 19.08 1.99
CA LYS A 64 -10.74 20.35 2.72
C LYS A 64 -9.96 21.51 2.10
N HIS A 65 -8.90 21.24 1.37
CA HIS A 65 -7.91 22.23 0.93
C HIS A 65 -7.53 22.10 -0.55
N PHE A 66 -8.27 21.29 -1.30
CA PHE A 66 -8.04 21.07 -2.71
C PHE A 66 -9.32 21.35 -3.48
N GLU A 67 -9.19 21.94 -4.64
CA GLU A 67 -10.29 22.06 -5.58
C GLU A 67 -10.61 20.71 -6.22
N VAL A 68 -11.87 20.48 -6.55
CA VAL A 68 -12.32 19.27 -7.26
C VAL A 68 -12.75 19.68 -8.66
N LEU A 69 -12.04 19.15 -9.66
CA LEU A 69 -12.38 19.32 -11.07
C LEU A 69 -12.99 18.02 -11.59
N GLU A 70 -14.30 18.04 -11.90
CA GLU A 70 -14.95 16.95 -12.60
C GLU A 70 -14.67 17.05 -14.10
N TYR A 71 -14.12 15.98 -14.69
CA TYR A 71 -14.05 15.86 -16.14
C TYR A 71 -15.14 14.95 -16.67
N GLN A 72 -15.59 15.22 -17.90
CA GLN A 72 -16.54 14.35 -18.59
C GLN A 72 -15.77 13.40 -19.52
N PRO A 73 -15.88 12.07 -19.35
CA PRO A 73 -15.13 11.11 -20.15
C PRO A 73 -15.68 11.07 -21.58
N THR A 74 -15.11 11.89 -22.45
CA THR A 74 -15.34 11.87 -23.90
C THR A 74 -13.98 11.80 -24.60
N ASP A 75 -13.92 11.41 -25.86
CA ASP A 75 -12.66 11.33 -26.61
C ASP A 75 -11.88 12.66 -26.63
N ALA A 76 -12.59 13.79 -26.59
CA ALA A 76 -11.98 15.12 -26.53
C ALA A 76 -11.72 15.63 -25.10
N ASN A 77 -12.32 15.02 -24.07
CA ASN A 77 -12.30 15.45 -22.68
C ASN A 77 -11.85 14.29 -21.77
N SER A 78 -10.61 13.88 -21.90
CA SER A 78 -10.03 12.90 -21.00
C SER A 78 -9.52 13.55 -19.71
N ILE A 79 -9.25 12.74 -18.69
CA ILE A 79 -8.59 13.21 -17.46
C ILE A 79 -7.24 13.87 -17.78
N TRP A 80 -6.54 13.39 -18.81
CA TRP A 80 -5.25 13.93 -19.27
C TRP A 80 -5.42 15.31 -19.92
N ALA A 81 -6.50 15.52 -20.70
CA ALA A 81 -6.80 16.83 -21.27
C ALA A 81 -7.10 17.86 -20.18
N ALA A 82 -7.84 17.47 -19.12
CA ALA A 82 -8.07 18.32 -17.96
C ALA A 82 -6.77 18.69 -17.24
N ALA A 83 -5.88 17.70 -17.00
CA ALA A 83 -4.59 17.92 -16.39
C ALA A 83 -3.68 18.83 -17.24
N ALA A 84 -3.58 18.59 -18.54
CA ALA A 84 -2.80 19.41 -19.47
C ALA A 84 -3.31 20.87 -19.52
N LYS A 85 -4.63 21.06 -19.45
CA LYS A 85 -5.22 22.41 -19.39
C LYS A 85 -4.80 23.20 -18.14
N LEU A 86 -4.70 22.54 -17.00
CA LEU A 86 -4.20 23.16 -15.76
C LEU A 86 -2.70 23.49 -15.89
N ALA A 87 -1.92 22.61 -16.49
CA ALA A 87 -0.48 22.77 -16.63
C ALA A 87 -0.02 23.63 -17.81
N ARG A 88 -0.94 24.23 -18.57
CA ARG A 88 -0.66 24.95 -19.85
C ARG A 88 0.38 26.08 -19.76
N ASN A 89 0.56 26.67 -18.59
CA ASN A 89 1.51 27.75 -18.35
C ASN A 89 2.84 27.28 -17.77
N SER A 90 2.99 25.97 -17.52
CA SER A 90 4.22 25.39 -16.99
C SER A 90 5.22 25.17 -18.12
N GLN A 91 6.48 25.54 -17.88
CA GLN A 91 7.58 25.16 -18.77
C GLN A 91 8.09 23.75 -18.47
N VAL A 92 8.06 23.37 -17.20
CA VAL A 92 8.46 22.05 -16.72
C VAL A 92 7.38 21.46 -15.85
N VAL A 93 6.86 20.29 -16.24
CA VAL A 93 5.87 19.51 -15.48
C VAL A 93 6.52 18.26 -14.90
N GLY A 94 6.49 18.15 -13.56
CA GLY A 94 6.89 16.93 -12.86
C GLY A 94 5.77 15.88 -12.88
N PHE A 95 6.13 14.60 -12.95
CA PHE A 95 5.17 13.51 -12.85
C PHE A 95 5.78 12.28 -12.15
N ASP A 96 4.95 11.45 -11.53
CA ASP A 96 5.35 10.23 -10.83
C ASP A 96 5.53 9.06 -11.82
N GLY A 97 6.64 9.08 -12.56
CA GLY A 97 6.89 8.22 -13.72
C GLY A 97 6.75 6.72 -13.45
N ALA A 98 6.97 6.26 -12.23
CA ALA A 98 6.79 4.85 -11.83
C ALA A 98 5.34 4.37 -11.95
N TYR A 99 4.35 5.27 -11.98
CA TYR A 99 2.92 4.97 -12.00
C TYR A 99 2.26 5.25 -13.34
N TYR A 100 3.02 5.80 -14.30
CA TYR A 100 2.54 6.07 -15.65
C TYR A 100 2.80 4.87 -16.56
N SER A 101 1.79 4.41 -17.26
CA SER A 101 2.01 3.57 -18.42
C SER A 101 2.66 4.40 -19.55
N TYR A 102 3.27 3.72 -20.52
CA TYR A 102 3.78 4.40 -21.73
C TYR A 102 2.68 5.22 -22.42
N ASN A 103 1.46 4.67 -22.49
CA ASN A 103 0.34 5.37 -23.11
C ASN A 103 -0.08 6.62 -22.32
N ASP A 104 -0.09 6.57 -20.98
CA ASP A 104 -0.37 7.74 -20.15
C ASP A 104 0.63 8.86 -20.43
N TYR A 105 1.94 8.50 -20.42
CA TYR A 105 3.00 9.44 -20.72
C TYR A 105 2.86 10.06 -22.10
N MET A 106 2.67 9.25 -23.15
CA MET A 106 2.52 9.73 -24.52
C MET A 106 1.29 10.61 -24.69
N THR A 107 0.17 10.24 -24.08
CA THR A 107 -1.05 11.03 -24.13
C THR A 107 -0.84 12.41 -23.50
N LEU A 108 -0.28 12.46 -22.30
CA LEU A 108 -0.01 13.72 -21.63
C LEU A 108 1.04 14.56 -22.36
N HIS A 109 2.10 13.92 -22.86
CA HIS A 109 3.17 14.59 -23.64
C HIS A 109 2.65 15.27 -24.90
N ILE A 110 1.78 14.58 -25.66
CA ILE A 110 1.15 15.15 -26.86
C ILE A 110 0.28 16.34 -26.48
N LEU A 111 -0.48 16.26 -25.38
CA LEU A 111 -1.38 17.33 -24.94
C LEU A 111 -0.64 18.55 -24.39
N LEU A 112 0.52 18.35 -23.78
CA LEU A 112 1.38 19.41 -23.25
C LEU A 112 2.25 20.08 -24.32
N GLY A 113 2.43 19.43 -25.48
CA GLY A 113 3.22 19.98 -26.61
C GLY A 113 4.70 20.14 -26.25
N GLU A 114 5.23 21.38 -26.28
CA GLU A 114 6.65 21.67 -26.04
C GLU A 114 7.03 21.72 -24.55
N THR A 115 6.06 21.57 -23.64
CA THR A 115 6.35 21.55 -22.20
C THR A 115 7.23 20.34 -21.83
N TYR A 116 8.32 20.60 -21.13
CA TYR A 116 9.23 19.53 -20.71
C TYR A 116 8.60 18.70 -19.56
N MET A 117 8.59 17.40 -19.70
CA MET A 117 8.12 16.47 -18.70
C MET A 117 9.28 15.82 -17.95
N GLN A 118 9.28 15.94 -16.61
CA GLN A 118 10.32 15.38 -15.75
C GLN A 118 9.75 14.34 -14.79
N SER A 119 10.28 13.11 -14.86
CA SER A 119 9.92 12.06 -13.89
C SER A 119 10.50 12.38 -12.51
N ILE A 120 9.67 12.28 -11.48
CA ILE A 120 10.00 12.55 -10.08
C ILE A 120 9.54 11.40 -9.21
N ASP A 121 10.36 10.98 -8.26
CA ASP A 121 9.98 10.02 -7.22
C ASP A 121 9.42 10.77 -6.00
N PHE A 122 8.13 10.56 -5.72
CA PHE A 122 7.44 11.09 -4.54
C PHE A 122 7.42 10.11 -3.36
N SER A 123 7.96 8.89 -3.48
CA SER A 123 7.90 7.88 -2.41
C SER A 123 8.55 8.36 -1.10
N ASN A 124 9.61 9.14 -1.22
CA ASN A 124 10.39 9.67 -0.10
C ASN A 124 9.57 10.51 0.89
N ILE A 125 8.49 11.21 0.43
CA ILE A 125 7.67 12.04 1.32
C ILE A 125 6.89 11.21 2.34
N ARG A 126 6.71 9.91 2.08
CA ARG A 126 5.96 8.95 2.91
C ARG A 126 6.86 8.05 3.76
N MET A 127 8.20 8.13 3.62
CA MET A 127 9.13 7.26 4.36
C MET A 127 9.08 7.52 5.86
N VAL A 128 9.13 8.78 6.28
CA VAL A 128 9.05 9.15 7.70
C VAL A 128 7.59 9.39 8.07
N LYS A 129 7.07 8.53 8.96
CA LYS A 129 5.68 8.54 9.39
C LYS A 129 5.46 9.56 10.50
N ASP A 130 4.35 10.29 10.44
CA ASP A 130 3.89 11.12 11.54
C ASP A 130 3.16 10.27 12.61
N LYS A 131 2.80 10.89 13.74
CA LYS A 131 2.13 10.19 14.85
C LYS A 131 0.82 9.52 14.42
N LYS A 132 0.01 10.20 13.62
CA LYS A 132 -1.27 9.68 13.14
C LYS A 132 -1.08 8.48 12.20
N GLU A 133 -0.04 8.50 11.37
CA GLU A 133 0.33 7.39 10.50
C GLU A 133 0.79 6.18 11.31
N LEU A 134 1.56 6.40 12.38
CA LEU A 134 1.96 5.34 13.31
C LEU A 134 0.75 4.73 14.02
N ASP A 135 -0.23 5.53 14.46
CA ASP A 135 -1.46 5.03 15.07
C ASP A 135 -2.26 4.14 14.10
N TYR A 136 -2.27 4.49 12.79
CA TYR A 136 -2.92 3.67 11.77
C TYR A 136 -2.18 2.36 11.50
N LEU A 137 -0.85 2.37 11.46
CA LEU A 137 -0.03 1.17 11.33
C LEU A 137 -0.23 0.23 12.53
N LEU A 138 -0.21 0.77 13.75
CA LEU A 138 -0.47 0.00 14.97
C LEU A 138 -1.87 -0.61 14.95
N LYS A 139 -2.89 0.14 14.50
CA LYS A 139 -4.25 -0.41 14.40
C LYS A 139 -4.35 -1.51 13.34
N ALA A 140 -3.67 -1.36 12.19
CA ALA A 140 -3.62 -2.41 11.18
C ALA A 140 -2.96 -3.68 11.72
N ALA A 141 -1.85 -3.56 12.46
CA ALA A 141 -1.18 -4.69 13.10
C ALA A 141 -2.08 -5.35 14.16
N SER A 142 -2.74 -4.55 15.02
CA SER A 142 -3.68 -5.07 16.04
C SER A 142 -4.85 -5.86 15.42
N ILE A 143 -5.39 -5.39 14.29
CA ILE A 143 -6.45 -6.11 13.57
C ILE A 143 -5.96 -7.49 13.10
N ALA A 144 -4.76 -7.55 12.54
CA ALA A 144 -4.18 -8.80 12.07
C ALA A 144 -3.87 -9.76 13.24
N ASP A 145 -3.28 -9.28 14.35
CA ASP A 145 -3.03 -10.07 15.55
C ASP A 145 -4.33 -10.64 16.14
N GLU A 146 -5.36 -9.81 16.32
CA GLU A 146 -6.65 -10.25 16.86
C GLU A 146 -7.36 -11.26 15.94
N ALA A 147 -7.24 -11.08 14.62
CA ALA A 147 -7.79 -12.02 13.64
C ALA A 147 -7.08 -13.37 13.68
N PHE A 148 -5.75 -13.36 13.84
CA PHE A 148 -4.98 -14.60 13.95
C PHE A 148 -5.30 -15.36 15.23
N ILE A 149 -5.44 -14.68 16.38
CA ILE A 149 -5.85 -15.30 17.63
C ILE A 149 -7.19 -16.00 17.47
N LYS A 150 -8.17 -15.37 16.79
CA LYS A 150 -9.48 -16.01 16.51
C LYS A 150 -9.36 -17.19 15.56
N LEU A 151 -8.44 -17.13 14.60
CA LEU A 151 -8.22 -18.20 13.64
C LEU A 151 -7.71 -19.47 14.30
N LEU A 152 -6.92 -19.37 15.39
CA LEU A 152 -6.35 -20.54 16.06
C LEU A 152 -7.42 -21.56 16.49
N ASP A 153 -8.62 -21.12 16.83
CA ASP A 153 -9.75 -21.99 17.16
C ASP A 153 -10.32 -22.75 15.94
N ASP A 154 -10.02 -22.29 14.73
CA ASP A 154 -10.45 -22.92 13.47
C ASP A 154 -9.38 -23.85 12.87
N VAL A 155 -8.14 -23.82 13.40
CA VAL A 155 -7.05 -24.65 12.88
C VAL A 155 -7.18 -26.07 13.41
N GLU A 156 -7.64 -26.97 12.53
CA GLU A 156 -7.80 -28.37 12.84
C GLU A 156 -7.45 -29.27 11.64
N VAL A 157 -7.12 -30.50 11.90
CA VAL A 157 -6.89 -31.52 10.86
C VAL A 157 -8.13 -31.64 9.98
N GLY A 158 -7.95 -31.69 8.68
CA GLY A 158 -9.04 -31.78 7.70
C GLY A 158 -9.47 -30.46 7.08
N ARG A 159 -9.04 -29.32 7.63
CA ARG A 159 -9.21 -28.01 6.97
C ARG A 159 -8.28 -27.88 5.78
N THR A 160 -8.64 -27.06 4.82
CA THR A 160 -7.76 -26.72 3.70
C THR A 160 -7.02 -25.41 3.97
N GLU A 161 -5.83 -25.24 3.37
CA GLU A 161 -5.08 -23.98 3.42
C GLU A 161 -5.96 -22.81 2.95
N ARG A 162 -6.68 -22.97 1.83
CA ARG A 162 -7.62 -21.95 1.29
C ARG A 162 -8.76 -21.64 2.25
N GLY A 163 -9.29 -22.65 2.95
CA GLY A 163 -10.34 -22.46 3.94
C GLY A 163 -9.89 -21.61 5.11
N LEU A 164 -8.66 -21.84 5.61
CA LEU A 164 -8.08 -21.04 6.69
C LEU A 164 -7.72 -19.61 6.22
N ALA A 165 -7.19 -19.44 5.01
CA ALA A 165 -6.95 -18.11 4.44
C ALA A 165 -8.26 -17.28 4.40
N GLY A 166 -9.33 -17.86 3.86
CA GLY A 166 -10.64 -17.19 3.81
C GLY A 166 -11.20 -16.86 5.19
N ARG A 167 -10.99 -17.73 6.20
CA ARG A 167 -11.40 -17.46 7.60
C ARG A 167 -10.60 -16.30 8.19
N LEU A 168 -9.29 -16.28 7.98
CA LEU A 168 -8.42 -15.20 8.46
C LEU A 168 -8.83 -13.84 7.87
N GLU A 169 -9.06 -13.79 6.56
CA GLU A 169 -9.55 -12.58 5.89
C GLU A 169 -10.92 -12.13 6.40
N PHE A 170 -11.83 -13.08 6.64
CA PHE A 170 -13.12 -12.80 7.26
C PHE A 170 -12.95 -12.16 8.64
N TYR A 171 -12.10 -12.70 9.51
CA TYR A 171 -11.85 -12.12 10.82
C TYR A 171 -11.21 -10.74 10.74
N MET A 172 -10.22 -10.54 9.87
CA MET A 172 -9.64 -9.22 9.63
C MET A 172 -10.70 -8.21 9.18
N LYS A 173 -11.61 -8.62 8.27
CA LYS A 173 -12.70 -7.78 7.79
C LYS A 173 -13.68 -7.41 8.91
N MET A 174 -14.06 -8.36 9.74
CA MET A 174 -14.96 -8.14 10.90
C MET A 174 -14.36 -7.21 11.95
N LEU A 175 -13.02 -7.18 12.07
CA LEU A 175 -12.28 -6.31 12.99
C LEU A 175 -12.00 -4.91 12.41
N GLY A 176 -12.43 -4.66 11.17
CA GLY A 176 -12.38 -3.33 10.54
C GLY A 176 -11.28 -3.14 9.51
N SER A 177 -10.66 -4.21 9.00
CA SER A 177 -9.77 -4.11 7.84
C SER A 177 -10.53 -3.68 6.59
N GLU A 178 -9.96 -2.76 5.82
CA GLU A 178 -10.49 -2.37 4.51
C GLU A 178 -10.42 -3.54 3.51
N LYS A 179 -9.30 -4.26 3.54
CA LYS A 179 -8.99 -5.44 2.71
C LYS A 179 -7.74 -6.14 3.26
N PRO A 180 -7.36 -7.34 2.79
CA PRO A 180 -6.02 -7.89 3.03
C PRO A 180 -4.94 -6.95 2.48
N SER A 181 -3.78 -6.91 3.13
CA SER A 181 -2.61 -6.12 2.68
C SER A 181 -2.04 -6.63 1.37
N PHE A 182 -2.08 -7.93 1.21
CA PHE A 182 -1.65 -8.73 0.05
C PHE A 182 -2.44 -10.05 0.05
N ASP A 183 -2.23 -10.88 -0.96
CA ASP A 183 -2.88 -12.18 -1.04
C ASP A 183 -2.42 -13.07 0.13
N THR A 184 -3.35 -13.46 0.99
CA THR A 184 -3.05 -14.21 2.21
C THR A 184 -2.43 -15.57 1.88
N ILE A 185 -1.25 -15.83 2.42
CA ILE A 185 -0.55 -17.10 2.30
C ILE A 185 -0.92 -18.00 3.48
N VAL A 186 -1.28 -19.24 3.18
CA VAL A 186 -1.36 -20.34 4.13
C VAL A 186 -0.69 -21.54 3.48
N ALA A 187 0.45 -21.95 4.00
CA ALA A 187 1.22 -23.06 3.45
C ALA A 187 1.53 -24.08 4.53
N SER A 188 1.21 -25.36 4.29
CA SER A 188 1.29 -26.41 5.30
C SER A 188 2.15 -27.61 4.88
N GLY A 189 2.75 -28.31 5.87
CA GLY A 189 3.66 -29.42 5.68
C GLY A 189 4.83 -29.06 4.78
N ALA A 190 5.15 -29.87 3.77
CA ALA A 190 6.24 -29.60 2.84
C ALA A 190 6.08 -28.27 2.07
N ARG A 191 4.86 -27.76 1.94
CA ARG A 191 4.60 -26.48 1.27
C ARG A 191 5.01 -25.27 2.15
N SER A 192 5.10 -25.42 3.47
CA SER A 192 5.54 -24.33 4.37
C SER A 192 6.98 -23.87 4.10
N ALA A 193 7.76 -24.65 3.35
CA ALA A 193 9.09 -24.27 2.87
C ALA A 193 9.05 -23.33 1.64
N LEU A 194 7.88 -23.04 1.06
CA LEU A 194 7.72 -22.16 -0.08
C LEU A 194 7.48 -20.72 0.38
N PRO A 195 8.40 -19.76 0.15
CA PRO A 195 8.24 -18.37 0.61
C PRO A 195 6.98 -17.69 0.10
N HIS A 196 6.53 -18.05 -1.10
CA HIS A 196 5.31 -17.55 -1.74
C HIS A 196 4.29 -18.66 -1.97
N GLY A 197 4.11 -19.54 -1.00
CA GLY A 197 3.21 -20.68 -1.05
C GLY A 197 1.74 -20.27 -0.94
N MET A 198 1.13 -19.77 -2.03
CA MET A 198 -0.28 -19.40 -2.07
C MET A 198 -1.17 -20.50 -1.52
N ALA A 199 -2.19 -20.08 -0.76
CA ALA A 199 -3.14 -21.00 -0.14
C ALA A 199 -3.83 -21.91 -1.18
N SER A 200 -3.73 -23.23 -0.99
CA SER A 200 -4.21 -24.25 -1.92
C SER A 200 -5.34 -25.10 -1.32
N ASP A 201 -5.78 -26.09 -2.06
CA ASP A 201 -6.76 -27.08 -1.59
C ASP A 201 -6.09 -28.21 -0.78
N LYS A 202 -4.78 -28.11 -0.46
CA LYS A 202 -4.11 -29.06 0.43
C LYS A 202 -4.84 -29.10 1.76
N VAL A 203 -5.14 -30.31 2.17
CA VAL A 203 -5.73 -30.61 3.49
C VAL A 203 -4.61 -30.65 4.53
N ILE A 204 -4.82 -29.97 5.64
CA ILE A 204 -3.91 -29.93 6.78
C ILE A 204 -3.95 -31.24 7.53
N ALA A 205 -2.78 -31.76 7.86
CA ALA A 205 -2.60 -33.02 8.57
C ALA A 205 -1.98 -32.79 9.97
N GLU A 206 -2.12 -33.79 10.82
CA GLU A 206 -1.43 -33.82 12.11
C GLU A 206 0.09 -33.76 11.92
N GLY A 207 0.77 -32.95 12.71
CA GLY A 207 2.20 -32.72 12.62
C GLY A 207 2.64 -31.75 11.51
N ASP A 208 1.74 -31.20 10.72
CA ASP A 208 2.11 -30.18 9.74
C ASP A 208 2.59 -28.90 10.42
N PHE A 209 3.74 -28.36 9.99
CA PHE A 209 3.93 -26.90 10.09
C PHE A 209 2.90 -26.19 9.23
N VAL A 210 2.30 -25.15 9.76
CA VAL A 210 1.45 -24.24 8.99
C VAL A 210 1.97 -22.82 9.14
N THR A 211 2.42 -22.26 8.03
CA THR A 211 2.88 -20.87 7.94
C THR A 211 1.78 -20.01 7.39
N PHE A 212 1.42 -19.00 8.14
CA PHE A 212 0.47 -17.94 7.78
C PHE A 212 1.27 -16.66 7.52
N ASP A 213 1.09 -16.07 6.34
CA ASP A 213 1.65 -14.77 6.01
C ASP A 213 0.51 -13.88 5.53
N PHE A 214 0.25 -12.81 6.28
CA PHE A 214 -0.99 -12.04 6.18
C PHE A 214 -0.82 -10.63 6.73
N GLY A 215 -1.76 -9.77 6.36
CA GLY A 215 -1.81 -8.42 6.89
C GLY A 215 -3.15 -7.75 6.65
N ALA A 216 -3.45 -6.74 7.45
CA ALA A 216 -4.67 -5.94 7.37
C ALA A 216 -4.38 -4.54 6.84
N VAL A 217 -5.36 -3.92 6.19
CA VAL A 217 -5.30 -2.51 5.78
C VAL A 217 -6.26 -1.69 6.63
N TYR A 218 -5.73 -0.66 7.29
CA TYR A 218 -6.54 0.28 8.06
C TYR A 218 -6.22 1.72 7.67
N LYS A 219 -7.24 2.44 7.20
CA LYS A 219 -7.09 3.82 6.67
C LYS A 219 -6.00 3.96 5.60
N GLY A 220 -5.81 2.90 4.78
CA GLY A 220 -4.79 2.83 3.73
C GLY A 220 -3.39 2.49 4.21
N TYR A 221 -3.20 2.16 5.49
CA TYR A 221 -1.93 1.71 6.07
C TYR A 221 -1.97 0.20 6.24
N HIS A 222 -0.88 -0.44 5.86
CA HIS A 222 -0.75 -1.88 5.74
C HIS A 222 0.03 -2.45 6.92
N SER A 223 -0.46 -3.54 7.52
CA SER A 223 0.36 -4.43 8.34
C SER A 223 0.83 -5.61 7.52
N ASP A 224 1.86 -6.27 8.01
CA ASP A 224 2.49 -7.44 7.41
C ASP A 224 3.09 -8.28 8.53
N MET A 225 2.70 -9.55 8.62
CA MET A 225 3.22 -10.45 9.64
C MET A 225 3.13 -11.91 9.24
N THR A 226 4.14 -12.67 9.67
CA THR A 226 4.17 -14.12 9.50
C THR A 226 4.02 -14.81 10.86
N ARG A 227 3.25 -15.89 10.93
CA ARG A 227 3.12 -16.79 12.08
C ARG A 227 3.22 -18.22 11.60
N THR A 228 4.00 -19.03 12.33
CA THR A 228 4.11 -20.46 12.05
C THR A 228 3.71 -21.25 13.30
N ILE A 229 2.88 -22.25 13.10
CA ILE A 229 2.44 -23.17 14.16
C ILE A 229 2.61 -24.62 13.71
N VAL A 230 2.53 -25.55 14.63
CA VAL A 230 2.40 -26.99 14.37
C VAL A 230 0.99 -27.42 14.71
N VAL A 231 0.36 -28.23 13.86
CA VAL A 231 -0.94 -28.84 14.15
C VAL A 231 -0.76 -30.09 14.99
N GLY A 232 -1.29 -30.05 16.21
CA GLY A 232 -1.05 -31.09 17.21
C GLY A 232 0.25 -30.89 18.01
N GLU A 233 0.93 -31.96 18.37
CA GLU A 233 2.18 -31.88 19.15
C GLU A 233 3.39 -31.74 18.22
N SER A 234 4.29 -30.81 18.56
CA SER A 234 5.56 -30.64 17.84
C SER A 234 6.59 -31.68 18.28
N ASP A 235 7.36 -32.20 17.33
CA ASP A 235 8.52 -33.01 17.62
C ASP A 235 9.79 -32.16 17.92
N SER A 236 10.88 -32.81 18.36
CA SER A 236 12.12 -32.11 18.71
C SER A 236 12.77 -31.41 17.53
N TRP A 237 12.69 -31.98 16.31
CA TRP A 237 13.22 -31.34 15.11
C TRP A 237 12.45 -30.07 14.75
N GLN A 238 11.16 -30.09 14.88
CA GLN A 238 10.30 -28.91 14.64
C GLN A 238 10.61 -27.81 15.66
N GLN A 239 10.78 -28.16 16.94
CA GLN A 239 11.17 -27.19 17.97
C GLN A 239 12.54 -26.57 17.70
N ASP A 240 13.53 -27.38 17.32
CA ASP A 240 14.88 -26.91 17.00
C ASP A 240 14.87 -25.91 15.83
N ILE A 241 14.15 -26.24 14.75
CA ILE A 241 14.03 -25.34 13.59
C ILE A 241 13.33 -24.03 13.96
N TYR A 242 12.22 -24.12 14.71
CA TYR A 242 11.49 -22.93 15.15
C TYR A 242 12.38 -22.01 16.00
N ASP A 243 13.14 -22.58 16.94
CA ASP A 243 14.03 -21.81 17.81
C ASP A 243 15.18 -21.16 17.06
N ILE A 244 15.74 -21.82 16.04
CA ILE A 244 16.78 -21.23 15.18
C ILE A 244 16.23 -19.99 14.46
N VAL A 245 15.03 -20.09 13.87
CA VAL A 245 14.39 -18.98 13.15
C VAL A 245 14.04 -17.85 14.12
N LEU A 246 13.45 -18.17 15.27
CA LEU A 246 13.11 -17.19 16.30
C LEU A 246 14.35 -16.40 16.78
N GLN A 247 15.46 -17.11 17.05
CA GLN A 247 16.70 -16.45 17.46
C GLN A 247 17.29 -15.56 16.38
N ALA A 248 17.21 -15.96 15.10
CA ALA A 248 17.64 -15.14 13.98
C ALA A 248 16.79 -13.86 13.88
N GLN A 249 15.46 -13.99 13.99
CA GLN A 249 14.54 -12.85 14.00
C GLN A 249 14.84 -11.88 15.16
N LEU A 250 14.99 -12.40 16.38
CA LEU A 250 15.27 -11.58 17.56
C LEU A 250 16.62 -10.86 17.45
N LYS A 251 17.64 -11.47 16.84
CA LYS A 251 18.92 -10.81 16.57
C LYS A 251 18.75 -9.63 15.64
N GLY A 252 18.02 -9.80 14.52
CA GLY A 252 17.72 -8.70 13.60
C GLY A 252 16.93 -7.58 14.27
N LEU A 253 15.88 -7.92 15.01
CA LEU A 253 15.05 -6.95 15.74
C LEU A 253 15.87 -6.12 16.75
N ASN A 254 16.74 -6.79 17.54
CA ASN A 254 17.57 -6.12 18.54
C ASN A 254 18.73 -5.33 17.92
N ALA A 255 19.20 -5.69 16.74
CA ALA A 255 20.25 -4.95 16.02
C ALA A 255 19.72 -3.69 15.34
N ALA A 256 18.44 -3.68 14.93
CA ALA A 256 17.85 -2.58 14.18
C ALA A 256 17.84 -1.28 14.99
N GLN A 257 18.58 -0.26 14.52
CA GLN A 257 18.65 1.05 15.16
C GLN A 257 18.83 2.17 14.13
N ALA A 258 18.49 3.39 14.54
CA ALA A 258 18.64 4.57 13.70
C ALA A 258 20.12 4.77 13.30
N GLY A 259 20.36 5.04 12.03
CA GLY A 259 21.69 5.25 11.46
C GLY A 259 22.32 4.00 10.82
N MET A 260 21.75 2.81 11.01
CA MET A 260 22.17 1.60 10.28
C MET A 260 21.73 1.62 8.82
N THR A 261 22.57 1.08 7.96
CA THR A 261 22.18 0.76 6.58
C THR A 261 21.52 -0.62 6.52
N GLY A 262 20.68 -0.87 5.48
CA GLY A 262 20.08 -2.18 5.27
C GLY A 262 21.11 -3.31 5.00
N ARG A 263 22.38 -2.96 4.71
CA ARG A 263 23.46 -3.95 4.56
C ARG A 263 24.04 -4.39 5.91
N GLU A 264 24.01 -3.54 6.91
CA GLU A 264 24.52 -3.81 8.26
C GLU A 264 23.51 -4.59 9.10
N LEU A 265 22.21 -4.46 8.78
CA LEU A 265 21.12 -5.22 9.36
C LEU A 265 20.97 -6.58 8.67
#